data_25072554b24e730a8560387b7589e2ac
#
_entry.id   25072554b24e730a8560387b7589e2ac
#
_cell.length_a   1.000
_cell.length_b   1.000
_cell.length_c   1.000
_cell.angle_alpha   90.00
_cell.angle_beta   90.00
_cell.angle_gamma   90.00
#
_symmetry.space_group_name_H-M   'P 1'
#
loop_
_entity.id
_entity.type
_entity.pdbx_description
1 polymer ?
#
loop_
_entity_poly.entity_id
_entity_poly.type
_entity_poly.pdbx_seq_one_letter_code
_entity_poly.pdbx_strand_id
1 'polypeptide(L)'
;MGTDLVCLDTDEQVCVSDFEFFVIKSASGLNGNDGILGLSPPNESQNGPSYIKALYKQGTIDEEVATFWLNSYGEENSMVTFGGKPENASRGESFKQDLVKRYDEWWTVNLHTVEYGGNDIKDSGIGYAILDTGTSLLYLGTEDYYNFADQMLSQAPLGALDCTSLIYCFSDTLTCDELSPHLAPLKIQLEDNYYTLPAASYMFDRGNIYQKKCTIGISYTDSTSGVYILGDTFLRNFVTTFDYKNSEMELVINVNAPDGVEIEYKMSTWKIFMIVLGCLVALALLIWMIICCCKKCRKNKTKKAYVSIGG
;
A
#
# COMPACT_ATOMS: atom_id res chain seq x y z
N MET A 1 -2.56 -17.10 28.27
CA MET A 1 -1.37 -16.99 27.40
C MET A 1 -0.65 -18.33 27.42
N GLY A 2 -0.03 -18.74 26.34
CA GLY A 2 0.87 -19.88 26.23
C GLY A 2 2.24 -19.41 25.75
N THR A 3 3.26 -20.20 25.98
CA THR A 3 4.63 -19.95 25.51
C THR A 3 5.16 -21.25 24.93
N ASP A 4 5.70 -21.22 23.72
CA ASP A 4 6.24 -22.40 23.06
C ASP A 4 7.28 -22.03 22.02
N LEU A 5 7.94 -23.04 21.42
CA LEU A 5 8.72 -22.90 20.20
C LEU A 5 7.76 -22.77 19.03
N VAL A 6 7.76 -21.61 18.35
CA VAL A 6 6.92 -21.35 17.19
C VAL A 6 7.77 -21.29 15.93
N CYS A 7 7.55 -22.23 14.99
CA CYS A 7 8.29 -22.38 13.75
C CYS A 7 7.39 -22.14 12.54
N LEU A 8 7.95 -21.56 11.48
CA LEU A 8 7.28 -21.36 10.18
C LEU A 8 7.59 -22.46 9.17
N ASP A 9 8.57 -23.32 9.48
CA ASP A 9 8.98 -24.43 8.65
C ASP A 9 9.05 -25.73 9.45
N THR A 10 9.05 -26.84 8.75
CA THR A 10 9.16 -28.18 9.35
C THR A 10 10.59 -28.54 9.75
N ASP A 11 11.57 -27.82 9.24
CA ASP A 11 13.01 -28.08 9.48
C ASP A 11 13.57 -27.29 10.66
N GLU A 12 12.70 -26.60 11.40
CA GLU A 12 13.02 -25.80 12.58
C GLU A 12 14.09 -24.71 12.33
N GLN A 13 14.21 -24.21 11.11
CA GLN A 13 15.20 -23.20 10.77
C GLN A 13 14.68 -21.77 11.03
N VAL A 14 13.37 -21.54 10.89
CA VAL A 14 12.73 -20.24 11.11
C VAL A 14 11.81 -20.34 12.32
N CYS A 15 12.41 -20.36 13.49
CA CYS A 15 11.71 -20.53 14.77
C CYS A 15 11.97 -19.37 15.72
N VAL A 16 11.00 -19.12 16.61
CA VAL A 16 11.15 -18.28 17.79
C VAL A 16 10.96 -19.13 19.03
N SER A 17 12.00 -19.21 19.88
CA SER A 17 11.93 -19.88 21.17
C SER A 17 11.18 -19.03 22.18
N ASP A 18 10.41 -19.67 23.06
CA ASP A 18 9.65 -19.03 24.13
C ASP A 18 8.73 -17.88 23.64
N PHE A 19 8.16 -18.05 22.44
CA PHE A 19 7.23 -17.06 21.89
C PHE A 19 5.90 -17.12 22.64
N GLU A 20 5.45 -15.97 23.15
CA GLU A 20 4.16 -15.86 23.83
C GLU A 20 3.02 -15.69 22.83
N PHE A 21 1.92 -16.43 23.02
CA PHE A 21 0.73 -16.36 22.20
C PHE A 21 -0.55 -16.59 23.00
N PHE A 22 -1.67 -16.18 22.43
CA PHE A 22 -2.99 -16.42 23.02
C PHE A 22 -3.49 -17.82 22.67
N VAL A 23 -3.91 -18.56 23.66
CA VAL A 23 -4.62 -19.85 23.47
C VAL A 23 -6.10 -19.58 23.38
N ILE A 24 -6.68 -19.75 22.18
CA ILE A 24 -8.10 -19.55 21.90
C ILE A 24 -8.86 -20.81 22.32
N LYS A 25 -9.84 -20.69 23.21
CA LYS A 25 -10.66 -21.83 23.66
C LYS A 25 -11.88 -22.08 22.77
N SER A 26 -12.35 -21.06 22.06
CA SER A 26 -13.46 -21.16 21.12
C SER A 26 -13.33 -20.06 20.10
N ALA A 27 -13.46 -20.39 18.82
CA ALA A 27 -13.45 -19.46 17.72
C ALA A 27 -14.50 -19.87 16.68
N SER A 28 -15.00 -18.88 15.94
CA SER A 28 -15.83 -19.07 14.75
C SER A 28 -15.12 -18.41 13.56
N GLY A 29 -15.26 -18.99 12.36
CA GLY A 29 -14.71 -18.39 11.14
C GLY A 29 -13.26 -18.78 10.80
N LEU A 30 -12.61 -19.65 11.58
CA LEU A 30 -11.27 -20.12 11.27
C LEU A 30 -11.22 -21.13 10.10
N ASN A 31 -12.39 -21.59 9.62
CA ASN A 31 -12.52 -22.46 8.42
C ASN A 31 -11.59 -23.69 8.42
N GLY A 32 -11.32 -24.28 9.60
CA GLY A 32 -10.45 -25.44 9.77
C GLY A 32 -8.98 -25.10 10.02
N ASN A 33 -8.61 -23.85 10.14
CA ASN A 33 -7.29 -23.42 10.60
C ASN A 33 -7.19 -23.52 12.12
N ASP A 34 -6.02 -23.94 12.61
CA ASP A 34 -5.76 -24.10 14.05
C ASP A 34 -5.46 -22.78 14.76
N GLY A 35 -5.10 -21.74 14.02
CA GLY A 35 -4.79 -20.42 14.57
C GLY A 35 -4.41 -19.39 13.50
N ILE A 36 -4.02 -18.21 13.96
CA ILE A 36 -3.59 -17.09 13.12
C ILE A 36 -2.29 -16.55 13.69
N LEU A 37 -1.27 -16.40 12.84
CA LEU A 37 -0.08 -15.63 13.16
C LEU A 37 -0.28 -14.19 12.69
N GLY A 38 -0.58 -13.29 13.63
CA GLY A 38 -0.76 -11.87 13.35
C GLY A 38 0.58 -11.19 13.07
N LEU A 39 0.66 -10.44 11.96
CA LEU A 39 1.83 -9.66 11.55
C LEU A 39 1.53 -8.15 11.60
N SER A 40 0.79 -7.71 12.60
CA SER A 40 0.46 -6.31 12.86
C SER A 40 1.69 -5.46 13.18
N PRO A 41 1.59 -4.11 13.13
CA PRO A 41 2.68 -3.21 13.48
C PRO A 41 3.24 -3.46 14.87
N PRO A 42 4.47 -3.02 15.15
CA PRO A 42 5.17 -3.34 16.40
C PRO A 42 4.67 -2.54 17.61
N ASN A 43 3.37 -2.53 17.85
CA ASN A 43 2.73 -1.98 19.06
C ASN A 43 2.48 -3.10 20.06
N GLU A 44 3.52 -3.47 20.82
CA GLU A 44 3.45 -4.61 21.76
C GLU A 44 2.40 -4.43 22.86
N SER A 45 2.05 -3.20 23.20
CA SER A 45 1.03 -2.94 24.23
C SER A 45 -0.39 -3.27 23.77
N GLN A 46 -0.66 -3.26 22.48
CA GLN A 46 -1.94 -3.55 21.86
C GLN A 46 -1.94 -4.92 21.17
N ASN A 47 -0.87 -5.20 20.40
CA ASN A 47 -0.79 -6.34 19.51
C ASN A 47 -0.07 -7.56 20.12
N GLY A 48 0.53 -7.40 21.31
CA GLY A 48 1.39 -8.42 21.90
C GLY A 48 2.77 -8.50 21.23
N PRO A 49 3.56 -9.56 21.52
CA PRO A 49 4.92 -9.66 21.02
C PRO A 49 4.95 -9.87 19.50
N SER A 50 5.83 -9.11 18.83
CA SER A 50 6.02 -9.22 17.38
C SER A 50 6.92 -10.41 17.04
N TYR A 51 6.42 -11.32 16.19
CA TYR A 51 7.16 -12.47 15.70
C TYR A 51 8.39 -12.05 14.88
N ILE A 52 8.26 -11.02 14.03
CA ILE A 52 9.36 -10.50 13.21
C ILE A 52 10.49 -9.93 14.07
N LYS A 53 10.15 -9.13 15.09
CA LYS A 53 11.14 -8.61 16.03
C LYS A 53 11.83 -9.72 16.82
N ALA A 54 11.10 -10.77 17.17
CA ALA A 54 11.67 -11.91 17.88
C ALA A 54 12.68 -12.67 16.99
N LEU A 55 12.35 -12.95 15.74
CA LEU A 55 13.27 -13.55 14.76
C LEU A 55 14.54 -12.70 14.58
N TYR A 56 14.40 -11.39 14.42
CA TYR A 56 15.54 -10.49 14.30
C TYR A 56 16.42 -10.47 15.56
N LYS A 57 15.80 -10.41 16.74
CA LYS A 57 16.51 -10.40 18.02
C LYS A 57 17.31 -11.69 18.26
N GLN A 58 16.82 -12.81 17.75
CA GLN A 58 17.52 -14.10 17.83
C GLN A 58 18.60 -14.24 16.74
N GLY A 59 18.68 -13.34 15.78
CA GLY A 59 19.62 -13.38 14.65
C GLY A 59 19.22 -14.39 13.57
N THR A 60 17.96 -14.82 13.52
CA THR A 60 17.43 -15.72 12.48
C THR A 60 17.22 -14.97 11.16
N ILE A 61 16.90 -13.67 11.21
CA ILE A 61 16.73 -12.80 10.06
C ILE A 61 17.60 -11.55 10.18
N ASP A 62 18.00 -10.96 9.04
CA ASP A 62 18.93 -9.82 8.99
C ASP A 62 18.23 -8.47 9.11
N GLU A 63 16.95 -8.37 8.78
CA GLU A 63 16.16 -7.12 8.82
C GLU A 63 14.81 -7.36 9.49
N GLU A 64 14.27 -6.35 10.18
CA GLU A 64 12.95 -6.40 10.81
C GLU A 64 11.84 -6.15 9.78
N VAL A 65 11.76 -6.97 8.73
CA VAL A 65 10.78 -6.81 7.64
C VAL A 65 10.04 -8.12 7.36
N ALA A 66 8.80 -7.99 6.89
CA ALA A 66 8.05 -9.07 6.26
C ALA A 66 7.59 -8.60 4.88
N THR A 67 7.92 -9.36 3.83
CA THR A 67 7.59 -9.01 2.44
C THR A 67 6.63 -10.04 1.86
N PHE A 68 5.51 -9.58 1.35
CA PHE A 68 4.50 -10.40 0.70
C PHE A 68 4.57 -10.20 -0.82
N TRP A 69 4.74 -11.30 -1.51
CA TRP A 69 4.61 -11.41 -2.96
C TRP A 69 3.43 -12.33 -3.27
N LEU A 70 2.27 -11.74 -3.46
CA LEU A 70 1.02 -12.45 -3.71
C LEU A 70 0.75 -12.47 -5.22
N ASN A 71 0.39 -13.64 -5.76
CA ASN A 71 0.02 -13.82 -7.15
C ASN A 71 -1.50 -14.03 -7.28
N SER A 72 -1.99 -13.96 -8.52
CA SER A 72 -3.40 -14.20 -8.81
C SER A 72 -3.82 -15.61 -8.44
N TYR A 73 -5.11 -15.78 -8.13
CA TYR A 73 -5.68 -17.07 -7.77
C TYR A 73 -5.40 -18.13 -8.85
N GLY A 74 -4.84 -19.27 -8.41
CA GLY A 74 -4.47 -20.37 -9.31
C GLY A 74 -3.08 -20.27 -9.94
N GLU A 75 -2.35 -19.18 -9.74
CA GLU A 75 -0.95 -19.09 -10.11
C GLU A 75 -0.06 -19.64 -8.99
N GLU A 76 0.98 -20.36 -9.40
CA GLU A 76 1.99 -20.86 -8.46
C GLU A 76 2.89 -19.70 -8.00
N ASN A 77 3.55 -19.90 -6.83
CA ASN A 77 4.64 -19.04 -6.31
C ASN A 77 4.27 -17.75 -5.56
N SER A 78 3.11 -17.67 -4.92
CA SER A 78 2.97 -16.67 -3.84
C SER A 78 3.96 -16.98 -2.71
N MET A 79 4.61 -15.94 -2.17
CA MET A 79 5.68 -16.07 -1.20
C MET A 79 5.57 -15.03 -0.10
N VAL A 80 5.93 -15.43 1.11
CA VAL A 80 6.24 -14.49 2.21
C VAL A 80 7.72 -14.64 2.56
N THR A 81 8.45 -13.54 2.56
CA THR A 81 9.87 -13.49 2.93
C THR A 81 10.04 -12.72 4.23
N PHE A 82 10.72 -13.32 5.19
CA PHE A 82 11.05 -12.67 6.46
C PHE A 82 12.52 -12.25 6.45
N GLY A 83 12.79 -11.00 6.86
CA GLY A 83 14.14 -10.47 6.94
C GLY A 83 14.75 -10.01 5.63
N GLY A 84 13.92 -9.77 4.59
CA GLY A 84 14.39 -9.30 3.30
C GLY A 84 13.29 -9.21 2.25
N LYS A 85 13.68 -9.11 0.98
CA LYS A 85 12.79 -9.03 -0.18
C LYS A 85 13.11 -10.13 -1.17
N PRO A 86 12.09 -10.74 -1.82
CA PRO A 86 12.31 -11.74 -2.87
C PRO A 86 12.94 -11.07 -4.10
N GLU A 87 13.92 -11.75 -4.70
CA GLU A 87 14.56 -11.29 -5.93
C GLU A 87 13.60 -11.41 -7.12
N ASN A 88 13.68 -10.45 -8.05
CA ASN A 88 12.92 -10.44 -9.30
C ASN A 88 11.38 -10.50 -9.15
N ALA A 89 10.85 -10.22 -7.97
CA ALA A 89 9.41 -10.25 -7.71
C ALA A 89 8.67 -8.97 -8.16
N SER A 90 9.40 -7.88 -8.35
CA SER A 90 8.85 -6.56 -8.61
C SER A 90 9.46 -5.85 -9.81
N ARG A 91 8.75 -4.84 -10.33
CA ARG A 91 9.19 -3.96 -11.41
C ARG A 91 8.93 -2.49 -11.07
N GLY A 92 9.80 -1.60 -11.58
CA GLY A 92 9.65 -0.15 -11.39
C GLY A 92 10.23 0.36 -10.07
N GLU A 93 9.77 1.54 -9.66
CA GLU A 93 10.23 2.22 -8.45
C GLU A 93 9.45 1.76 -7.22
N SER A 94 10.06 1.90 -6.05
CA SER A 94 9.43 1.62 -4.77
C SER A 94 8.81 2.88 -4.17
N PHE A 95 7.65 2.72 -3.54
CA PHE A 95 6.92 3.80 -2.90
C PHE A 95 6.66 3.45 -1.44
N LYS A 96 7.18 4.30 -0.55
CA LYS A 96 7.02 4.14 0.89
C LYS A 96 5.82 4.91 1.40
N GLN A 97 5.16 4.32 2.40
CA GLN A 97 4.02 4.88 3.11
C GLN A 97 4.32 4.83 4.60
N ASP A 98 4.21 5.95 5.28
CA ASP A 98 4.36 6.00 6.73
C ASP A 98 3.11 5.42 7.42
N LEU A 99 3.33 4.71 8.52
CA LEU A 99 2.25 4.25 9.39
C LEU A 99 1.56 5.45 10.05
N VAL A 100 0.23 5.46 10.01
CA VAL A 100 -0.58 6.46 10.74
C VAL A 100 -0.54 6.16 12.24
N LYS A 101 0.24 6.89 13.01
CA LYS A 101 0.50 6.67 14.45
C LYS A 101 -0.74 6.63 15.33
N ARG A 102 -1.86 7.19 14.89
CA ARG A 102 -3.11 7.16 15.66
C ARG A 102 -3.79 5.79 15.62
N TYR A 103 -3.47 4.97 14.61
CA TYR A 103 -4.06 3.67 14.35
C TYR A 103 -2.96 2.64 14.14
N ASP A 104 -1.97 2.64 15.03
CA ASP A 104 -0.77 1.79 14.97
C ASP A 104 -1.00 0.35 15.45
N GLU A 105 -2.25 -0.01 15.72
CA GLU A 105 -2.67 -1.42 15.90
C GLU A 105 -2.73 -2.16 14.55
N TRP A 106 -2.84 -1.43 13.43
CA TRP A 106 -2.97 -1.95 12.07
C TRP A 106 -1.98 -1.24 11.14
N TRP A 107 -1.64 -1.87 10.03
CA TRP A 107 -0.85 -1.23 8.97
C TRP A 107 -1.71 -0.20 8.23
N THR A 108 -1.93 0.92 8.85
CA THR A 108 -2.85 1.98 8.42
C THR A 108 -2.12 3.11 7.72
N VAL A 109 -2.67 3.57 6.59
CA VAL A 109 -2.21 4.70 5.77
C VAL A 109 -3.33 5.73 5.60
N ASN A 110 -2.98 6.98 5.29
CA ASN A 110 -3.97 7.98 4.92
C ASN A 110 -4.55 7.69 3.53
N LEU A 111 -5.87 7.75 3.41
CA LEU A 111 -6.64 7.62 2.18
C LEU A 111 -7.21 8.98 1.79
N HIS A 112 -6.88 9.48 0.61
CA HIS A 112 -7.33 10.80 0.14
C HIS A 112 -8.47 10.73 -0.85
N THR A 113 -8.28 10.06 -1.98
CA THR A 113 -9.30 9.93 -3.04
C THR A 113 -9.43 8.50 -3.52
N VAL A 114 -10.61 8.20 -4.04
CA VAL A 114 -10.88 6.95 -4.76
C VAL A 114 -11.67 7.31 -6.00
N GLU A 115 -11.13 6.99 -7.17
CA GLU A 115 -11.71 7.31 -8.46
C GLU A 115 -12.02 6.03 -9.23
N TYR A 116 -13.15 5.98 -9.90
CA TYR A 116 -13.51 4.94 -10.84
C TYR A 116 -13.84 5.55 -12.21
N GLY A 117 -13.11 5.13 -13.25
CA GLY A 117 -13.28 5.70 -14.59
C GLY A 117 -13.03 7.20 -14.66
N GLY A 118 -12.19 7.75 -13.77
CA GLY A 118 -11.87 9.17 -13.68
C GLY A 118 -12.88 10.02 -12.90
N ASN A 119 -13.90 9.39 -12.31
CA ASN A 119 -14.85 10.06 -11.41
C ASN A 119 -14.51 9.73 -9.96
N ASP A 120 -14.51 10.74 -9.10
CA ASP A 120 -14.43 10.54 -7.66
C ASP A 120 -15.68 9.81 -7.18
N ILE A 121 -15.47 8.68 -6.49
CA ILE A 121 -16.56 7.88 -5.92
C ILE A 121 -16.59 7.95 -4.40
N LYS A 122 -15.62 8.64 -3.78
CA LYS A 122 -15.45 8.73 -2.34
C LYS A 122 -16.34 9.80 -1.75
N ASP A 123 -17.41 9.39 -1.07
CA ASP A 123 -18.39 10.25 -0.39
C ASP A 123 -18.46 9.98 1.12
N SER A 124 -17.92 8.85 1.58
CA SER A 124 -18.04 8.38 2.96
C SER A 124 -17.32 9.22 4.01
N GLY A 125 -16.45 10.16 3.65
CA GLY A 125 -15.61 10.88 4.60
C GLY A 125 -14.53 10.02 5.28
N ILE A 126 -14.39 8.73 4.93
CA ILE A 126 -13.35 7.83 5.45
C ILE A 126 -11.98 8.32 4.95
N GLY A 127 -11.03 8.54 5.87
CA GLY A 127 -9.72 9.09 5.56
C GLY A 127 -8.55 8.12 5.75
N TYR A 128 -8.83 6.83 5.97
CA TYR A 128 -7.80 5.83 6.28
C TYR A 128 -8.06 4.52 5.56
N ALA A 129 -6.97 3.80 5.27
CA ALA A 129 -7.00 2.45 4.73
C ALA A 129 -6.01 1.56 5.49
N ILE A 130 -6.36 0.28 5.66
CA ILE A 130 -5.51 -0.75 6.24
C ILE A 130 -5.00 -1.65 5.12
N LEU A 131 -3.70 -1.93 5.07
CA LEU A 131 -3.12 -2.97 4.24
C LEU A 131 -3.19 -4.29 5.01
N ASP A 132 -4.06 -5.20 4.59
CA ASP A 132 -4.38 -6.42 5.34
C ASP A 132 -4.21 -7.67 4.47
N THR A 133 -3.13 -8.41 4.70
CA THR A 133 -2.84 -9.69 4.03
C THR A 133 -3.70 -10.86 4.51
N GLY A 134 -4.51 -10.65 5.54
CA GLY A 134 -5.49 -11.62 6.05
C GLY A 134 -6.90 -11.47 5.46
N THR A 135 -7.12 -10.46 4.62
CA THR A 135 -8.40 -10.17 3.97
C THR A 135 -8.31 -10.40 2.47
N SER A 136 -9.22 -11.21 1.89
CA SER A 136 -9.17 -11.56 0.46
C SER A 136 -9.63 -10.44 -0.48
N LEU A 137 -10.65 -9.67 -0.08
CA LEU A 137 -11.26 -8.65 -0.93
C LEU A 137 -10.73 -7.25 -0.59
N LEU A 138 -10.93 -6.32 -1.52
CA LEU A 138 -10.82 -4.90 -1.25
C LEU A 138 -12.17 -4.40 -0.71
N TYR A 139 -12.18 -3.81 0.48
CA TYR A 139 -13.40 -3.28 1.08
C TYR A 139 -13.40 -1.77 1.07
N LEU A 140 -14.42 -1.20 0.44
CA LEU A 140 -14.72 0.23 0.42
C LEU A 140 -15.67 0.59 1.58
N GLY A 141 -15.84 1.87 1.85
CA GLY A 141 -16.98 2.34 2.64
C GLY A 141 -18.29 2.02 1.92
N THR A 142 -19.36 1.81 2.67
CA THR A 142 -20.65 1.37 2.12
C THR A 142 -21.15 2.30 0.99
N GLU A 143 -21.13 3.61 1.21
CA GLU A 143 -21.58 4.60 0.22
C GLU A 143 -20.68 4.62 -1.02
N ASP A 144 -19.38 4.57 -0.81
CA ASP A 144 -18.38 4.55 -1.87
C ASP A 144 -18.48 3.28 -2.74
N TYR A 145 -18.80 2.14 -2.11
CA TYR A 145 -19.06 0.90 -2.82
C TYR A 145 -20.30 0.99 -3.73
N TYR A 146 -21.39 1.58 -3.25
CA TYR A 146 -22.58 1.75 -4.09
C TYR A 146 -22.30 2.71 -5.25
N ASN A 147 -21.56 3.78 -5.03
CA ASN A 147 -21.11 4.67 -6.12
C ASN A 147 -20.24 3.93 -7.14
N PHE A 148 -19.33 3.08 -6.68
CA PHE A 148 -18.53 2.19 -7.52
C PHE A 148 -19.42 1.22 -8.33
N ALA A 149 -20.32 0.50 -7.65
CA ALA A 149 -21.17 -0.51 -8.26
C ALA A 149 -22.11 0.10 -9.32
N ASP A 150 -22.72 1.24 -9.06
CA ASP A 150 -23.60 1.92 -10.00
C ASP A 150 -22.86 2.37 -11.26
N GLN A 151 -21.64 2.93 -11.12
CA GLN A 151 -20.84 3.31 -12.27
C GLN A 151 -20.35 2.08 -13.05
N MET A 152 -19.93 1.03 -12.37
CA MET A 152 -19.51 -0.22 -13.00
C MET A 152 -20.66 -0.89 -13.78
N LEU A 153 -21.85 -0.97 -13.19
CA LEU A 153 -23.06 -1.49 -13.85
C LEU A 153 -23.44 -0.70 -15.10
N SER A 154 -23.22 0.63 -15.08
CA SER A 154 -23.50 1.47 -16.24
C SER A 154 -22.56 1.23 -17.43
N GLN A 155 -21.37 0.68 -17.19
CA GLN A 155 -20.35 0.39 -18.19
C GLN A 155 -20.43 -1.05 -18.70
N ALA A 156 -20.81 -1.98 -17.82
CA ALA A 156 -20.91 -3.39 -18.15
C ALA A 156 -22.01 -3.67 -19.19
N PRO A 157 -21.87 -4.71 -20.03
CA PRO A 157 -22.95 -5.14 -20.91
C PRO A 157 -24.21 -5.47 -20.09
N LEU A 158 -25.38 -5.11 -20.62
CA LEU A 158 -26.66 -5.24 -19.94
C LEU A 158 -26.88 -6.68 -19.43
N GLY A 159 -27.10 -6.82 -18.12
CA GLY A 159 -27.33 -8.10 -17.47
C GLY A 159 -26.07 -8.99 -17.32
N ALA A 160 -24.88 -8.44 -17.60
CA ALA A 160 -23.63 -9.17 -17.44
C ALA A 160 -23.19 -9.30 -15.98
N LEU A 161 -23.58 -8.37 -15.10
CA LEU A 161 -23.21 -8.34 -13.70
C LEU A 161 -24.45 -8.43 -12.79
N ASP A 162 -24.34 -9.23 -11.74
CA ASP A 162 -25.24 -9.23 -10.57
C ASP A 162 -24.49 -8.67 -9.36
N CYS A 163 -25.00 -7.57 -8.80
CA CYS A 163 -24.51 -6.93 -7.58
C CYS A 163 -25.55 -6.99 -6.44
N THR A 164 -26.62 -7.76 -6.57
CA THR A 164 -27.75 -7.79 -5.65
C THR A 164 -27.81 -9.04 -4.78
N SER A 165 -27.24 -10.13 -5.25
CA SER A 165 -27.39 -11.45 -4.61
C SER A 165 -26.31 -11.74 -3.55
N LEU A 166 -25.18 -11.06 -3.59
CA LEU A 166 -24.04 -11.22 -2.68
C LEU A 166 -23.52 -9.85 -2.23
N ILE A 167 -22.59 -9.87 -1.28
CA ILE A 167 -21.89 -8.66 -0.81
C ILE A 167 -20.86 -8.11 -1.82
N TYR A 168 -20.72 -8.73 -2.96
CA TYR A 168 -19.84 -8.35 -4.08
C TYR A 168 -20.54 -8.65 -5.40
N CYS A 169 -20.12 -7.99 -6.47
CA CYS A 169 -20.63 -8.21 -7.81
C CYS A 169 -19.97 -9.41 -8.49
N PHE A 170 -20.71 -10.09 -9.36
CA PHE A 170 -20.19 -11.22 -10.14
C PHE A 170 -20.90 -11.33 -11.48
N SER A 171 -20.30 -12.13 -12.39
CA SER A 171 -20.90 -12.53 -13.66
C SER A 171 -21.07 -14.05 -13.74
N ASP A 172 -22.26 -14.48 -14.12
CA ASP A 172 -22.56 -15.87 -14.49
C ASP A 172 -22.45 -16.10 -16.01
N THR A 173 -22.41 -15.03 -16.79
CA THR A 173 -22.50 -15.06 -18.24
C THR A 173 -21.17 -14.82 -18.95
N LEU A 174 -20.35 -13.90 -18.44
CA LEU A 174 -19.07 -13.51 -19.01
C LEU A 174 -17.90 -13.95 -18.11
N THR A 175 -16.82 -14.38 -18.72
CA THR A 175 -15.52 -14.58 -18.04
C THR A 175 -14.91 -13.23 -17.67
N CYS A 176 -13.88 -13.22 -16.80
CA CYS A 176 -13.19 -12.00 -16.46
C CYS A 176 -12.50 -11.35 -17.68
N ASP A 177 -11.95 -12.14 -18.59
CA ASP A 177 -11.33 -11.65 -19.82
C ASP A 177 -12.36 -10.98 -20.76
N GLU A 178 -13.57 -11.55 -20.87
CA GLU A 178 -14.66 -10.96 -21.66
C GLU A 178 -15.24 -9.70 -21.03
N LEU A 179 -15.21 -9.60 -19.70
CA LEU A 179 -15.76 -8.46 -18.95
C LEU A 179 -14.78 -7.31 -18.82
N SER A 180 -13.49 -7.59 -18.65
CA SER A 180 -12.44 -6.60 -18.40
C SER A 180 -12.40 -5.43 -19.37
N PRO A 181 -12.56 -5.60 -20.71
CA PRO A 181 -12.54 -4.49 -21.66
C PRO A 181 -13.68 -3.47 -21.49
N HIS A 182 -14.73 -3.84 -20.76
CA HIS A 182 -15.91 -2.99 -20.55
C HIS A 182 -15.83 -2.18 -19.25
N LEU A 183 -14.87 -2.48 -18.35
CA LEU A 183 -14.80 -1.89 -17.03
C LEU A 183 -13.61 -0.91 -16.93
N ALA A 184 -13.83 0.16 -16.18
CA ALA A 184 -12.83 1.19 -15.98
C ALA A 184 -11.79 0.81 -14.91
N PRO A 185 -10.61 1.45 -14.88
CA PRO A 185 -9.66 1.31 -13.79
C PRO A 185 -10.20 1.95 -12.50
N LEU A 186 -9.86 1.33 -11.37
CA LEU A 186 -10.00 1.90 -10.03
C LEU A 186 -8.68 2.58 -9.67
N LYS A 187 -8.74 3.82 -9.19
CA LYS A 187 -7.57 4.60 -8.78
C LYS A 187 -7.72 5.01 -7.33
N ILE A 188 -6.75 4.67 -6.49
CA ILE A 188 -6.77 4.92 -5.06
C ILE A 188 -5.57 5.80 -4.71
N GLN A 189 -5.81 6.92 -4.02
CA GLN A 189 -4.74 7.77 -3.52
C GLN A 189 -4.46 7.46 -2.05
N LEU A 190 -3.25 6.94 -1.80
CA LEU A 190 -2.68 6.74 -0.47
C LEU A 190 -1.52 7.72 -0.30
N GLU A 191 -1.60 8.58 0.72
CA GLU A 191 -0.64 9.69 0.88
C GLU A 191 -0.48 10.51 -0.42
N ASP A 192 0.74 10.68 -0.88
CA ASP A 192 1.05 11.41 -2.12
C ASP A 192 1.02 10.50 -3.38
N ASN A 193 0.70 9.22 -3.25
CA ASN A 193 0.80 8.25 -4.35
C ASN A 193 -0.58 7.79 -4.83
N TYR A 194 -0.73 7.70 -6.16
CA TYR A 194 -1.89 7.13 -6.81
C TYR A 194 -1.59 5.71 -7.29
N TYR A 195 -2.45 4.78 -6.92
CA TYR A 195 -2.41 3.38 -7.29
C TYR A 195 -3.52 3.10 -8.28
N THR A 196 -3.17 2.85 -9.54
CA THR A 196 -4.11 2.54 -10.61
C THR A 196 -4.23 1.04 -10.78
N LEU A 197 -5.45 0.52 -10.66
CA LEU A 197 -5.82 -0.88 -10.82
C LEU A 197 -6.71 -1.03 -12.05
N PRO A 198 -6.23 -1.55 -13.19
CA PRO A 198 -7.07 -1.90 -14.33
C PRO A 198 -8.10 -2.97 -13.93
N ALA A 199 -9.15 -3.16 -14.70
CA ALA A 199 -10.22 -4.10 -14.37
C ALA A 199 -9.69 -5.52 -14.05
N ALA A 200 -8.74 -6.02 -14.81
CA ALA A 200 -8.11 -7.33 -14.57
C ALA A 200 -7.48 -7.46 -13.17
N SER A 201 -7.10 -6.37 -12.52
CA SER A 201 -6.49 -6.35 -11.19
C SER A 201 -7.47 -6.58 -10.05
N TYR A 202 -8.73 -6.20 -10.23
CA TYR A 202 -9.75 -6.35 -9.19
C TYR A 202 -10.82 -7.40 -9.53
N MET A 203 -10.59 -8.21 -10.55
CA MET A 203 -11.44 -9.34 -10.92
C MET A 203 -10.69 -10.65 -10.77
N PHE A 204 -11.40 -11.74 -10.56
CA PHE A 204 -10.82 -13.07 -10.53
C PHE A 204 -11.86 -14.16 -10.87
N ASP A 205 -11.37 -15.20 -11.52
CA ASP A 205 -12.13 -16.42 -11.76
C ASP A 205 -12.01 -17.30 -10.50
N ARG A 206 -13.12 -17.64 -9.88
CA ARG A 206 -13.17 -18.58 -8.75
C ARG A 206 -13.27 -20.03 -9.18
N GLY A 207 -13.25 -20.31 -10.48
CA GLY A 207 -13.44 -21.64 -11.00
C GLY A 207 -14.83 -22.19 -10.66
N ASN A 208 -14.99 -23.51 -10.69
CA ASN A 208 -16.27 -24.19 -10.52
C ASN A 208 -16.85 -24.16 -9.10
N ILE A 209 -16.22 -23.52 -8.11
CA ILE A 209 -16.66 -23.62 -6.70
C ILE A 209 -18.05 -23.03 -6.49
N TYR A 210 -18.45 -21.99 -7.27
CA TYR A 210 -19.76 -21.34 -7.15
C TYR A 210 -20.46 -21.15 -8.50
N GLN A 211 -20.01 -21.81 -9.58
CA GLN A 211 -20.54 -21.62 -10.95
C GLN A 211 -20.50 -20.17 -11.46
N LYS A 212 -19.68 -19.31 -10.84
CA LYS A 212 -19.48 -17.93 -11.27
C LYS A 212 -18.34 -17.86 -12.25
N LYS A 213 -18.56 -17.23 -13.41
CA LYS A 213 -17.52 -17.08 -14.44
C LYS A 213 -16.51 -15.98 -14.10
N CYS A 214 -16.97 -14.90 -13.44
CA CYS A 214 -16.11 -13.83 -13.00
C CYS A 214 -16.62 -13.22 -11.68
N THR A 215 -15.73 -12.89 -10.77
CA THR A 215 -16.04 -12.24 -9.51
C THR A 215 -15.29 -10.92 -9.43
N ILE A 216 -15.99 -9.86 -9.03
CA ILE A 216 -15.41 -8.57 -8.71
C ILE A 216 -14.89 -8.65 -7.28
N GLY A 217 -13.59 -8.46 -7.10
CA GLY A 217 -12.90 -8.57 -5.81
C GLY A 217 -13.08 -7.37 -4.89
N ILE A 218 -14.16 -6.63 -5.06
CA ILE A 218 -14.46 -5.42 -4.28
C ILE A 218 -15.79 -5.61 -3.56
N SER A 219 -15.82 -5.22 -2.28
CA SER A 219 -16.98 -5.30 -1.41
C SER A 219 -17.06 -4.06 -0.52
N TYR A 220 -17.93 -4.08 0.47
CA TYR A 220 -18.06 -2.98 1.43
C TYR A 220 -17.90 -3.45 2.87
N THR A 221 -17.33 -2.56 3.70
CA THR A 221 -17.39 -2.70 5.15
C THR A 221 -18.61 -1.95 5.68
N ASP A 222 -19.14 -2.40 6.80
CA ASP A 222 -20.09 -1.57 7.53
C ASP A 222 -19.44 -0.21 7.85
N SER A 223 -20.16 0.87 7.61
CA SER A 223 -19.70 2.27 7.77
C SER A 223 -19.18 2.60 9.18
N THR A 224 -19.43 1.73 10.16
CA THR A 224 -18.93 1.86 11.54
C THR A 224 -17.42 1.61 11.67
N SER A 225 -16.77 0.92 10.71
CA SER A 225 -15.33 0.64 10.78
C SER A 225 -14.45 1.88 10.54
N GLY A 226 -14.94 2.88 9.80
CA GLY A 226 -14.24 4.14 9.55
C GLY A 226 -12.94 4.01 8.73
N VAL A 227 -12.68 2.84 8.11
CA VAL A 227 -11.48 2.55 7.33
C VAL A 227 -11.81 1.71 6.10
N TYR A 228 -11.03 1.83 5.03
CA TYR A 228 -10.98 0.86 3.95
C TYR A 228 -10.09 -0.31 4.34
N ILE A 229 -10.33 -1.49 3.75
CA ILE A 229 -9.42 -2.63 3.90
C ILE A 229 -8.89 -3.00 2.51
N LEU A 230 -7.60 -2.83 2.33
CA LEU A 230 -6.89 -3.17 1.11
C LEU A 230 -6.32 -4.59 1.26
N GLY A 231 -7.17 -5.58 0.97
CA GLY A 231 -6.84 -7.00 1.06
C GLY A 231 -6.13 -7.52 -0.19
N ASP A 232 -6.11 -8.85 -0.37
CA ASP A 232 -5.37 -9.53 -1.46
C ASP A 232 -5.72 -8.99 -2.84
N THR A 233 -6.98 -8.61 -3.09
CA THR A 233 -7.39 -8.00 -4.36
C THR A 233 -6.57 -6.75 -4.71
N PHE A 234 -6.18 -5.95 -3.72
CA PHE A 234 -5.27 -4.83 -3.90
C PHE A 234 -3.81 -5.29 -3.85
N LEU A 235 -3.43 -6.05 -2.82
CA LEU A 235 -2.04 -6.37 -2.48
C LEU A 235 -1.35 -7.25 -3.54
N ARG A 236 -2.07 -8.14 -4.24
CA ARG A 236 -1.50 -8.99 -5.29
C ARG A 236 -0.94 -8.21 -6.50
N ASN A 237 -1.32 -6.94 -6.63
CA ASN A 237 -0.77 -6.06 -7.68
C ASN A 237 0.60 -5.49 -7.29
N PHE A 238 1.01 -5.67 -6.04
CA PHE A 238 2.24 -5.11 -5.47
C PHE A 238 3.02 -6.15 -4.67
N VAL A 239 4.33 -6.03 -4.69
CA VAL A 239 5.19 -6.63 -3.67
C VAL A 239 5.17 -5.67 -2.49
N THR A 240 4.62 -6.12 -1.37
CA THR A 240 4.38 -5.28 -0.20
C THR A 240 5.33 -5.66 0.92
N THR A 241 6.18 -4.74 1.35
CA THR A 241 7.11 -4.91 2.47
C THR A 241 6.61 -4.12 3.67
N PHE A 242 6.44 -4.79 4.80
CA PHE A 242 6.14 -4.20 6.09
C PHE A 242 7.43 -4.07 6.88
N ASP A 243 7.84 -2.84 7.17
CA ASP A 243 9.07 -2.50 7.91
C ASP A 243 8.73 -2.20 9.37
N TYR A 244 9.03 -3.17 10.24
CA TYR A 244 8.75 -3.10 11.68
C TYR A 244 9.69 -2.15 12.41
N LYS A 245 10.89 -1.93 11.87
CA LYS A 245 11.89 -1.03 12.47
C LYS A 245 11.52 0.43 12.26
N ASN A 246 11.12 0.78 11.04
CA ASN A 246 10.83 2.16 10.67
C ASN A 246 9.34 2.50 10.76
N SER A 247 8.46 1.50 10.98
CA SER A 247 7.00 1.65 10.93
C SER A 247 6.53 2.21 9.59
N GLU A 248 7.02 1.61 8.51
CA GLU A 248 6.73 1.99 7.12
C GLU A 248 6.21 0.77 6.35
N MET A 249 5.45 1.03 5.31
CA MET A 249 5.09 0.05 4.29
C MET A 249 5.67 0.48 2.95
N GLU A 250 6.23 -0.46 2.20
CA GLU A 250 6.76 -0.21 0.87
C GLU A 250 5.99 -1.05 -0.15
N LEU A 251 5.53 -0.41 -1.22
CA LEU A 251 4.83 -1.07 -2.32
C LEU A 251 5.62 -0.87 -3.61
N VAL A 252 5.85 -1.97 -4.33
CA VAL A 252 6.47 -1.99 -5.66
C VAL A 252 5.58 -2.82 -6.57
N ILE A 253 5.41 -2.43 -7.83
CA ILE A 253 4.55 -3.19 -8.74
C ILE A 253 5.05 -4.64 -8.84
N ASN A 254 4.15 -5.60 -8.61
CA ASN A 254 4.41 -7.02 -8.78
C ASN A 254 4.74 -7.31 -10.26
N VAL A 255 5.79 -8.11 -10.51
CA VAL A 255 6.17 -8.48 -11.88
C VAL A 255 5.04 -9.19 -12.64
N ASN A 256 4.19 -9.92 -11.92
CA ASN A 256 3.04 -10.66 -12.44
C ASN A 256 1.72 -9.85 -12.43
N ALA A 257 1.76 -8.58 -11.99
CA ALA A 257 0.57 -7.73 -12.02
C ALA A 257 0.12 -7.49 -13.47
N PRO A 258 -1.20 -7.39 -13.72
CA PRO A 258 -1.74 -7.07 -15.03
C PRO A 258 -1.15 -5.79 -15.63
N ASP A 259 -1.10 -5.72 -16.95
CA ASP A 259 -0.72 -4.50 -17.65
C ASP A 259 -1.65 -3.35 -17.29
N GLY A 260 -1.10 -2.15 -17.09
CA GLY A 260 -1.86 -0.97 -16.66
C GLY A 260 -1.92 -0.79 -15.14
N VAL A 261 -1.34 -1.69 -14.33
CA VAL A 261 -1.05 -1.39 -12.92
C VAL A 261 0.06 -0.37 -12.86
N GLU A 262 -0.22 0.76 -12.22
CA GLU A 262 0.68 1.91 -12.15
C GLU A 262 0.71 2.49 -10.73
N ILE A 263 1.85 3.04 -10.34
CA ILE A 263 2.00 3.89 -9.15
C ILE A 263 2.51 5.24 -9.62
N GLU A 264 1.74 6.30 -9.37
CA GLU A 264 2.11 7.66 -9.73
C GLU A 264 2.33 8.50 -8.48
N TYR A 265 3.49 9.13 -8.35
CA TYR A 265 3.73 10.12 -7.32
C TYR A 265 3.19 11.48 -7.76
N LYS A 266 2.28 12.06 -6.99
CA LYS A 266 1.77 13.40 -7.25
C LYS A 266 2.12 14.32 -6.08
N MET A 267 3.13 15.11 -6.29
CA MET A 267 3.53 16.11 -5.31
C MET A 267 2.39 17.10 -5.05
N SER A 268 2.01 17.31 -3.81
CA SER A 268 0.97 18.27 -3.45
C SER A 268 1.37 19.69 -3.91
N THR A 269 0.39 20.47 -4.34
CA THR A 269 0.59 21.86 -4.82
C THR A 269 1.35 22.71 -3.80
N TRP A 270 1.12 22.45 -2.50
CA TRP A 270 1.82 23.12 -1.41
C TRP A 270 3.31 22.74 -1.35
N LYS A 271 3.65 21.46 -1.52
CA LYS A 271 5.05 21.00 -1.59
C LYS A 271 5.77 21.63 -2.78
N ILE A 272 5.13 21.68 -3.95
CA ILE A 272 5.65 22.36 -5.15
C ILE A 272 5.91 23.83 -4.84
N PHE A 273 4.93 24.53 -4.25
CA PHE A 273 5.05 25.94 -3.88
C PHE A 273 6.22 26.18 -2.92
N MET A 274 6.39 25.34 -1.89
CA MET A 274 7.50 25.47 -0.93
C MET A 274 8.86 25.24 -1.57
N ILE A 275 8.98 24.30 -2.49
CA ILE A 275 10.23 24.05 -3.25
C ILE A 275 10.56 25.25 -4.12
N VAL A 276 9.59 25.76 -4.88
CA VAL A 276 9.78 26.95 -5.74
C VAL A 276 10.18 28.17 -4.90
N LEU A 277 9.52 28.40 -3.77
CA LEU A 277 9.84 29.49 -2.84
C LEU A 277 11.28 29.35 -2.30
N GLY A 278 11.66 28.15 -1.89
CA GLY A 278 13.02 27.84 -1.41
C GLY A 278 14.08 28.11 -2.48
N CYS A 279 13.83 27.70 -3.72
CA CYS A 279 14.70 27.97 -4.87
C CYS A 279 14.85 29.48 -5.12
N LEU A 280 13.76 30.26 -5.06
CA LEU A 280 13.79 31.72 -5.26
C LEU A 280 14.60 32.41 -4.15
N VAL A 281 14.43 31.98 -2.89
CA VAL A 281 15.22 32.52 -1.77
C VAL A 281 16.71 32.21 -1.94
N ALA A 282 17.04 30.97 -2.31
CA ALA A 282 18.44 30.56 -2.56
C ALA A 282 19.06 31.39 -3.69
N LEU A 283 18.32 31.61 -4.77
CA LEU A 283 18.75 32.45 -5.90
C LEU A 283 19.01 33.90 -5.49
N ALA A 284 18.10 34.48 -4.70
CA ALA A 284 18.25 35.84 -4.16
C ALA A 284 19.50 35.98 -3.26
N LEU A 285 19.77 34.97 -2.43
CA LEU A 285 20.98 34.95 -1.59
C LEU A 285 22.26 34.84 -2.42
N LEU A 286 22.27 34.04 -3.48
CA LEU A 286 23.38 33.94 -4.42
C LEU A 286 23.66 35.27 -5.12
N ILE A 287 22.63 35.94 -5.64
CA ILE A 287 22.72 37.25 -6.27
C ILE A 287 23.28 38.25 -5.28
N TRP A 288 22.76 38.25 -4.04
CA TRP A 288 23.24 39.17 -2.99
C TRP A 288 24.72 38.91 -2.67
N MET A 289 25.18 37.67 -2.55
CA MET A 289 26.59 37.32 -2.34
C MET A 289 27.46 37.82 -3.50
N ILE A 290 27.04 37.62 -4.76
CA ILE A 290 27.77 38.14 -5.94
C ILE A 290 27.92 39.64 -5.89
N ILE A 291 26.84 40.38 -5.58
CA ILE A 291 26.86 41.85 -5.46
C ILE A 291 27.80 42.29 -4.33
N CYS A 292 27.78 41.60 -3.19
CA CYS A 292 28.69 41.89 -2.08
C CYS A 292 30.16 41.66 -2.45
N CYS A 293 30.46 40.54 -3.11
CA CYS A 293 31.81 40.23 -3.60
C CYS A 293 32.30 41.27 -4.63
N CYS A 294 31.44 41.66 -5.59
CA CYS A 294 31.79 42.70 -6.57
C CYS A 294 32.05 44.08 -5.91
N LYS A 295 31.25 44.47 -4.91
CA LYS A 295 31.46 45.69 -4.16
C LYS A 295 32.78 45.65 -3.37
N LYS A 296 33.13 44.50 -2.77
CA LYS A 296 34.42 44.32 -2.05
C LYS A 296 35.61 44.35 -2.97
N CYS A 297 35.52 43.73 -4.15
CA CYS A 297 36.57 43.80 -5.20
C CYS A 297 36.77 45.23 -5.71
N ARG A 298 35.70 46.00 -5.89
CA ARG A 298 35.77 47.42 -6.36
C ARG A 298 36.44 48.35 -5.31
N LYS A 299 36.13 48.15 -4.00
CA LYS A 299 36.80 48.88 -2.92
C LYS A 299 38.30 48.56 -2.82
N ASN A 300 38.73 47.35 -3.11
CA ASN A 300 40.13 46.96 -3.10
C ASN A 300 40.93 47.55 -4.30
N LYS A 301 40.31 47.69 -5.49
CA LYS A 301 40.93 48.35 -6.64
C LYS A 301 41.15 49.84 -6.44
N THR A 302 40.20 50.54 -5.77
CA THR A 302 40.36 51.97 -5.45
C THR A 302 41.45 52.22 -4.37
N LYS A 303 41.65 51.31 -3.42
CA LYS A 303 42.75 51.41 -2.45
C LYS A 303 44.15 51.19 -3.08
N LYS A 304 44.27 50.38 -4.13
CA LYS A 304 45.52 50.17 -4.88
C LYS A 304 45.89 51.35 -5.78
N ALA A 305 44.94 52.12 -6.29
CA ALA A 305 45.18 53.31 -7.12
C ALA A 305 45.72 54.51 -6.35
N TYR A 306 45.57 54.56 -5.00
CA TYR A 306 46.02 55.70 -4.15
C TYR A 306 47.44 55.55 -3.62
N VAL A 307 48.12 54.44 -3.84
CA VAL A 307 49.50 54.19 -3.32
C VAL A 307 50.59 54.48 -4.33
N SER A 308 50.26 54.90 -5.56
CA SER A 308 51.21 55.06 -6.66
C SER A 308 51.59 56.50 -7.03
N ILE A 309 51.26 57.50 -6.19
CA ILE A 309 51.64 58.90 -6.42
C ILE A 309 52.26 59.46 -5.13
N GLY A 310 53.48 59.06 -4.85
CA GLY A 310 54.23 59.56 -3.73
C GLY A 310 55.69 59.05 -3.78
N GLY A 311 56.47 59.61 -4.63
CA GLY A 311 57.89 59.47 -4.70
C GLY A 311 58.52 60.68 -5.36
#